data_2e23e590079516dabf3ea8303291ff6c
#
_entry.id   2e23e590079516dabf3ea8303291ff6c
#
_cell.length_a   1.000
_cell.length_b   1.000
_cell.length_c   1.000
_cell.angle_alpha   90.00
_cell.angle_beta   90.00
_cell.angle_gamma   90.00
#
_symmetry.space_group_name_H-M   'P 1'
#
loop_
_entity.id
_entity.type
_entity.pdbx_description
1 polymer ?
#
loop_
_entity_poly.entity_id
_entity_poly.type
_entity_poly.pdbx_seq_one_letter_code
_entity_poly.pdbx_strand_id
1 'polypeptide(L)'
;MLRRIPVSLVIGALALLALPPVLLWLGLTMTSATEVVVFAIACMGLNVLVGHTGLVSFGHGAWFGLAAYAAALLQLKLMPGSFFGPAIGATIIVAVTAAAFGFLILRRRGVYFSLLTLALAAMLYTVSFRWTEVTGGENGLGGVERPSLAGFDLESQTTYYWFVALIAFAVLLLLWRFHNSTVGSV
;
A
#
# COMPACT_ATOMS: atom_id res chain seq x y z
N MET A 1 34.48 5.76 2.55
CA MET A 1 33.61 6.93 2.43
C MET A 1 32.32 6.63 3.21
N LEU A 2 32.18 7.16 4.41
CA LEU A 2 30.94 7.12 5.20
C LEU A 2 29.91 8.00 4.47
N ARG A 3 29.03 7.36 3.70
CA ARG A 3 27.92 8.04 3.01
C ARG A 3 27.01 8.58 4.12
N ARG A 4 26.95 9.92 4.29
CA ARG A 4 26.13 10.57 5.31
C ARG A 4 24.70 10.00 5.18
N ILE A 5 24.18 9.51 6.30
CA ILE A 5 22.78 9.01 6.36
C ILE A 5 21.89 10.17 5.89
N PRO A 6 21.05 9.98 4.88
CA PRO A 6 20.22 11.06 4.37
C PRO A 6 19.21 11.52 5.44
N VAL A 7 19.08 12.81 5.59
CA VAL A 7 18.19 13.43 6.58
C VAL A 7 16.76 12.91 6.45
N SER A 8 16.30 12.61 5.23
CA SER A 8 14.98 12.06 4.97
C SER A 8 14.74 10.69 5.64
N LEU A 9 15.74 9.81 5.67
CA LEU A 9 15.63 8.52 6.34
C LEU A 9 15.59 8.66 7.86
N VAL A 10 16.37 9.61 8.39
CA VAL A 10 16.37 9.90 9.84
C VAL A 10 15.01 10.47 10.27
N ILE A 11 14.47 11.41 9.50
CA ILE A 11 13.14 11.97 9.77
C ILE A 11 12.06 10.89 9.66
N GLY A 12 12.11 10.03 8.64
CA GLY A 12 11.17 8.92 8.48
C GLY A 12 11.23 7.93 9.66
N ALA A 13 12.42 7.55 10.10
CA ALA A 13 12.59 6.68 11.27
C ALA A 13 12.06 7.32 12.55
N LEU A 14 12.41 8.60 12.79
CA LEU A 14 11.90 9.34 13.95
C LEU A 14 10.38 9.50 13.93
N ALA A 15 9.79 9.74 12.76
CA ALA A 15 8.34 9.82 12.62
C ALA A 15 7.66 8.48 12.96
N LEU A 16 8.19 7.34 12.46
CA LEU A 16 7.68 6.01 12.79
C LEU A 16 7.81 5.68 14.28
N LEU A 17 8.87 6.12 14.95
CA LEU A 17 9.07 5.93 16.39
C LEU A 17 8.15 6.83 17.23
N ALA A 18 7.94 8.08 16.80
CA ALA A 18 7.14 9.06 17.53
C ALA A 18 5.63 8.89 17.33
N LEU A 19 5.20 8.25 16.24
CA LEU A 19 3.78 8.15 15.89
C LEU A 19 2.93 7.45 16.95
N PRO A 20 3.30 6.26 17.51
CA PRO A 20 2.49 5.60 18.53
C PRO A 20 2.29 6.44 19.79
N PRO A 21 3.35 6.95 20.45
CA PRO A 21 3.15 7.70 21.70
C PRO A 21 2.37 8.99 21.48
N VAL A 22 2.54 9.66 20.33
CA VAL A 22 1.80 10.88 20.01
C VAL A 22 0.31 10.58 19.83
N LEU A 23 -0.05 9.53 19.06
CA LEU A 23 -1.45 9.20 18.83
C LEU A 23 -2.13 8.66 20.09
N LEU A 24 -1.43 7.87 20.90
CA LEU A 24 -1.95 7.42 22.20
C LEU A 24 -2.19 8.58 23.16
N TRP A 25 -1.29 9.59 23.17
CA TRP A 25 -1.50 10.81 23.95
C TRP A 25 -2.71 11.62 23.50
N LEU A 26 -3.02 11.60 22.20
CA LEU A 26 -4.23 12.21 21.62
C LEU A 26 -5.53 11.38 21.85
N GLY A 27 -5.44 10.26 22.57
CA GLY A 27 -6.58 9.37 22.84
C GLY A 27 -6.94 8.43 21.68
N LEU A 28 -6.08 8.31 20.66
CA LEU A 28 -6.26 7.41 19.54
C LEU A 28 -5.67 6.03 19.85
N THR A 29 -6.00 5.04 19.01
CA THR A 29 -5.59 3.64 19.22
C THR A 29 -4.32 3.29 18.46
N MET A 30 -3.69 2.16 18.84
CA MET A 30 -2.56 1.57 18.08
C MET A 30 -2.97 1.17 16.65
N THR A 31 -4.22 0.80 16.45
CA THR A 31 -4.80 0.52 15.13
C THR A 31 -4.75 1.75 14.23
N SER A 32 -5.14 2.91 14.76
CA SER A 32 -5.06 4.18 14.03
C SER A 32 -3.61 4.54 13.62
N ALA A 33 -2.64 4.26 14.50
CA ALA A 33 -1.23 4.45 14.17
C ALA A 33 -0.81 3.55 12.99
N THR A 34 -1.25 2.30 13.00
CA THR A 34 -0.96 1.36 11.90
C THR A 34 -1.59 1.81 10.59
N GLU A 35 -2.84 2.25 10.61
CA GLU A 35 -3.54 2.77 9.43
C GLU A 35 -2.82 3.96 8.81
N VAL A 36 -2.36 4.91 9.62
CA VAL A 36 -1.57 6.06 9.15
C VAL A 36 -0.31 5.59 8.43
N VAL A 37 0.41 4.60 8.96
CA VAL A 37 1.62 4.07 8.32
C VAL A 37 1.29 3.35 7.00
N VAL A 38 0.20 2.56 6.96
CA VAL A 38 -0.25 1.88 5.74
C VAL A 38 -0.62 2.88 4.64
N PHE A 39 -1.38 3.93 4.97
CA PHE A 39 -1.68 5.01 4.02
C PHE A 39 -0.44 5.80 3.61
N ALA A 40 0.52 6.00 4.51
CA ALA A 40 1.80 6.64 4.16
C ALA A 40 2.57 5.82 3.11
N ILE A 41 2.58 4.48 3.19
CA ILE A 41 3.18 3.61 2.16
C ILE A 41 2.47 3.82 0.80
N ALA A 42 1.13 3.86 0.79
CA ALA A 42 0.38 4.11 -0.43
C ALA A 42 0.68 5.50 -1.03
N CYS A 43 0.77 6.53 -0.19
CA CYS A 43 1.15 7.89 -0.61
C CYS A 43 2.59 7.96 -1.12
N MET A 44 3.54 7.20 -0.55
CA MET A 44 4.89 7.09 -1.10
C MET A 44 4.89 6.54 -2.52
N GLY A 45 4.07 5.52 -2.80
CA GLY A 45 3.88 5.00 -4.17
C GLY A 45 3.31 6.05 -5.13
N LEU A 46 2.30 6.81 -4.71
CA LEU A 46 1.76 7.91 -5.49
C LEU A 46 2.80 9.01 -5.75
N ASN A 47 3.62 9.34 -4.76
CA ASN A 47 4.67 10.34 -4.88
C ASN A 47 5.72 9.97 -5.95
N VAL A 48 6.05 8.69 -6.10
CA VAL A 48 6.92 8.22 -7.19
C VAL A 48 6.30 8.52 -8.55
N LEU A 49 5.01 8.22 -8.71
CA LEU A 49 4.30 8.47 -9.96
C LEU A 49 4.27 9.97 -10.29
N VAL A 50 3.83 10.80 -9.34
CA VAL A 50 3.71 12.25 -9.54
C VAL A 50 5.08 12.91 -9.66
N GLY A 51 6.02 12.53 -8.79
CA GLY A 51 7.32 13.17 -8.70
C GLY A 51 8.25 12.89 -9.88
N HIS A 52 8.22 11.68 -10.44
CA HIS A 52 9.12 11.31 -11.55
C HIS A 52 8.47 11.42 -12.92
N THR A 53 7.16 11.19 -13.02
CA THR A 53 6.50 11.22 -14.34
C THR A 53 5.62 12.45 -14.56
N GLY A 54 5.34 13.23 -13.52
CA GLY A 54 4.42 14.36 -13.58
C GLY A 54 2.95 13.96 -13.81
N LEU A 55 2.64 12.66 -13.72
CA LEU A 55 1.30 12.14 -13.97
C LEU A 55 0.51 12.08 -12.66
N VAL A 56 -0.52 12.91 -12.57
CA VAL A 56 -1.41 12.95 -11.41
C VAL A 56 -2.50 11.89 -11.58
N SER A 57 -2.46 10.82 -10.77
CA SER A 57 -3.46 9.75 -10.79
C SER A 57 -4.52 10.00 -9.71
N PHE A 58 -5.79 10.16 -10.11
CA PHE A 58 -6.92 10.21 -9.19
C PHE A 58 -7.47 8.81 -8.84
N GLY A 59 -6.96 7.77 -9.49
CA GLY A 59 -7.35 6.39 -9.26
C GLY A 59 -6.37 5.57 -8.42
N HIS A 60 -5.38 6.18 -7.78
CA HIS A 60 -4.33 5.43 -7.06
C HIS A 60 -4.91 4.59 -5.92
N GLY A 61 -5.92 5.09 -5.21
CA GLY A 61 -6.64 4.34 -4.15
C GLY A 61 -7.31 3.06 -4.64
N ALA A 62 -7.68 2.98 -5.93
CA ALA A 62 -8.29 1.77 -6.49
C ALA A 62 -7.30 0.60 -6.55
N TRP A 63 -6.02 0.85 -6.83
CA TRP A 63 -4.97 -0.17 -6.79
C TRP A 63 -4.72 -0.67 -5.37
N PHE A 64 -4.77 0.24 -4.39
CA PHE A 64 -4.70 -0.11 -2.98
C PHE A 64 -5.88 -1.01 -2.57
N GLY A 65 -7.10 -0.64 -2.95
CA GLY A 65 -8.30 -1.45 -2.71
C GLY A 65 -8.25 -2.81 -3.40
N LEU A 66 -7.81 -2.86 -4.67
CA LEU A 66 -7.64 -4.12 -5.41
C LEU A 66 -6.62 -5.03 -4.72
N ALA A 67 -5.51 -4.48 -4.22
CA ALA A 67 -4.51 -5.25 -3.48
C ALA A 67 -5.09 -5.84 -2.19
N ALA A 68 -5.88 -5.07 -1.45
CA ALA A 68 -6.53 -5.51 -0.23
C ALA A 68 -7.51 -6.66 -0.49
N TYR A 69 -8.39 -6.52 -1.50
CA TYR A 69 -9.31 -7.57 -1.90
C TYR A 69 -8.60 -8.83 -2.41
N ALA A 70 -7.58 -8.67 -3.25
CA ALA A 70 -6.79 -9.79 -3.76
C ALA A 70 -6.10 -10.55 -2.62
N ALA A 71 -5.46 -9.87 -1.68
CA ALA A 71 -4.82 -10.47 -0.52
C ALA A 71 -5.84 -11.20 0.38
N ALA A 72 -6.96 -10.55 0.69
CA ALA A 72 -8.01 -11.13 1.51
C ALA A 72 -8.62 -12.38 0.88
N LEU A 73 -8.95 -12.35 -0.42
CA LEU A 73 -9.52 -13.51 -1.14
C LEU A 73 -8.53 -14.67 -1.23
N LEU A 74 -7.25 -14.40 -1.47
CA LEU A 74 -6.22 -15.43 -1.50
C LEU A 74 -6.05 -16.06 -0.12
N GLN A 75 -6.07 -15.27 0.94
CA GLN A 75 -5.97 -15.78 2.30
C GLN A 75 -7.20 -16.62 2.69
N LEU A 76 -8.40 -16.12 2.44
CA LEU A 76 -9.63 -16.80 2.84
C LEU A 76 -9.88 -18.09 2.06
N LYS A 77 -9.60 -18.09 0.75
CA LYS A 77 -10.00 -19.19 -0.14
C LYS A 77 -8.89 -20.18 -0.47
N LEU A 78 -7.63 -19.72 -0.56
CA LEU A 78 -6.52 -20.52 -1.09
C LEU A 78 -5.44 -20.84 -0.07
N MET A 79 -5.14 -19.90 0.82
CA MET A 79 -3.98 -19.99 1.73
C MET A 79 -4.34 -19.51 3.14
N PRO A 80 -5.29 -20.15 3.85
CA PRO A 80 -5.67 -19.75 5.20
C PRO A 80 -4.48 -19.83 6.13
N GLY A 81 -4.33 -18.82 7.00
CA GLY A 81 -3.24 -18.73 7.96
C GLY A 81 -1.86 -18.37 7.40
N SER A 82 -1.71 -18.21 6.08
CA SER A 82 -0.45 -17.78 5.45
C SER A 82 -0.41 -16.27 5.26
N PHE A 83 0.75 -15.65 5.50
CA PHE A 83 0.99 -14.24 5.21
C PHE A 83 1.63 -14.01 3.84
N PHE A 84 2.73 -14.73 3.55
CA PHE A 84 3.54 -14.47 2.35
C PHE A 84 2.84 -14.84 1.05
N GLY A 85 2.11 -15.95 1.04
CA GLY A 85 1.40 -16.41 -0.16
C GLY A 85 0.40 -15.38 -0.68
N PRO A 86 -0.57 -14.93 0.16
CA PRO A 86 -1.51 -13.88 -0.21
C PRO A 86 -0.85 -12.55 -0.56
N ALA A 87 0.20 -12.15 0.16
CA ALA A 87 0.91 -10.88 -0.12
C ALA A 87 1.60 -10.90 -1.49
N ILE A 88 2.33 -11.97 -1.81
CA ILE A 88 2.99 -12.13 -3.12
C ILE A 88 1.94 -12.27 -4.22
N GLY A 89 0.92 -13.10 -4.03
CA GLY A 89 -0.15 -13.29 -5.00
C GLY A 89 -0.90 -12.01 -5.31
N ALA A 90 -1.28 -11.24 -4.29
CA ALA A 90 -1.91 -9.93 -4.47
C ALA A 90 -1.00 -8.94 -5.22
N THR A 91 0.29 -8.93 -4.90
CA THR A 91 1.27 -8.08 -5.60
C THR A 91 1.34 -8.44 -7.08
N ILE A 92 1.36 -9.72 -7.43
CA ILE A 92 1.38 -10.18 -8.83
C ILE A 92 0.07 -9.79 -9.54
N ILE A 93 -1.08 -10.02 -8.91
CA ILE A 93 -2.40 -9.69 -9.48
C ILE A 93 -2.46 -8.17 -9.77
N VAL A 94 -2.07 -7.35 -8.80
CA VAL A 94 -2.09 -5.89 -8.97
C VAL A 94 -1.07 -5.44 -10.02
N ALA A 95 0.12 -6.02 -10.05
CA ALA A 95 1.13 -5.68 -11.05
C ALA A 95 0.66 -6.00 -12.48
N VAL A 96 0.05 -7.18 -12.69
CA VAL A 96 -0.47 -7.58 -14.00
C VAL A 96 -1.64 -6.69 -14.43
N THR A 97 -2.60 -6.44 -13.54
CA THR A 97 -3.74 -5.57 -13.82
C THR A 97 -3.31 -4.13 -14.04
N ALA A 98 -2.38 -3.61 -13.23
CA ALA A 98 -1.82 -2.27 -13.40
C ALA A 98 -1.05 -2.14 -14.71
N ALA A 99 -0.30 -3.15 -15.13
CA ALA A 99 0.39 -3.17 -16.41
C ALA A 99 -0.60 -3.15 -17.60
N ALA A 100 -1.67 -3.96 -17.52
CA ALA A 100 -2.70 -4.02 -18.55
C ALA A 100 -3.42 -2.66 -18.72
N PHE A 101 -3.88 -2.07 -17.62
CA PHE A 101 -4.52 -0.76 -17.64
C PHE A 101 -3.52 0.37 -17.94
N GLY A 102 -2.31 0.27 -17.41
CA GLY A 102 -1.23 1.22 -17.68
C GLY A 102 -0.92 1.31 -19.17
N PHE A 103 -0.83 0.17 -19.87
CA PHE A 103 -0.62 0.14 -21.32
C PHE A 103 -1.71 0.91 -22.08
N LEU A 104 -2.94 0.88 -21.60
CA LEU A 104 -4.05 1.61 -22.22
C LEU A 104 -4.02 3.10 -21.85
N ILE A 105 -3.84 3.42 -20.58
CA ILE A 105 -3.99 4.77 -20.02
C ILE A 105 -2.77 5.64 -20.29
N LEU A 106 -1.55 5.10 -20.26
CA LEU A 106 -0.30 5.84 -20.46
C LEU A 106 -0.13 6.40 -21.89
N ARG A 107 -0.99 5.99 -22.83
CA ARG A 107 -1.07 6.60 -24.15
C ARG A 107 -1.59 8.05 -24.12
N ARG A 108 -2.22 8.44 -23.02
CA ARG A 108 -2.74 9.79 -22.79
C ARG A 108 -1.93 10.49 -21.72
N ARG A 109 -1.79 11.80 -21.81
CA ARG A 109 -1.03 12.64 -20.88
C ARG A 109 -1.89 13.77 -20.32
N GLY A 110 -1.41 14.41 -19.25
CA GLY A 110 -2.07 15.55 -18.61
C GLY A 110 -3.44 15.18 -18.04
N VAL A 111 -4.39 16.06 -18.21
CA VAL A 111 -5.75 15.94 -17.62
C VAL A 111 -6.48 14.66 -18.08
N TYR A 112 -6.27 14.23 -19.33
CA TYR A 112 -6.87 12.99 -19.82
C TYR A 112 -6.41 11.75 -19.06
N PHE A 113 -5.14 11.69 -18.66
CA PHE A 113 -4.62 10.62 -17.82
C PHE A 113 -5.34 10.60 -16.46
N SER A 114 -5.47 11.76 -15.83
CA SER A 114 -6.14 11.89 -14.51
C SER A 114 -7.61 11.47 -14.56
N LEU A 115 -8.34 11.88 -15.60
CA LEU A 115 -9.75 11.50 -15.81
C LEU A 115 -9.91 9.99 -16.09
N LEU A 116 -9.01 9.40 -16.89
CA LEU A 116 -9.05 7.96 -17.14
C LEU A 116 -8.76 7.14 -15.89
N THR A 117 -7.81 7.58 -15.05
CA THR A 117 -7.53 6.90 -13.76
C THR A 117 -8.71 7.03 -12.79
N LEU A 118 -9.42 8.17 -12.78
CA LEU A 118 -10.65 8.35 -12.02
C LEU A 118 -11.77 7.41 -12.50
N ALA A 119 -11.97 7.33 -13.82
CA ALA A 119 -12.96 6.42 -14.40
C ALA A 119 -12.66 4.95 -14.07
N LEU A 120 -11.38 4.54 -14.12
CA LEU A 120 -10.94 3.22 -13.70
C LEU A 120 -11.24 2.96 -12.22
N ALA A 121 -10.97 3.94 -11.36
CA ALA A 121 -11.29 3.83 -9.92
C ALA A 121 -12.78 3.62 -9.69
N ALA A 122 -13.63 4.39 -10.38
CA ALA A 122 -15.08 4.25 -10.30
C ALA A 122 -15.55 2.88 -10.81
N MET A 123 -14.93 2.37 -11.86
CA MET A 123 -15.22 1.03 -12.39
C MET A 123 -14.85 -0.06 -11.39
N LEU A 124 -13.65 -0.03 -10.82
CA LEU A 124 -13.21 -1.01 -9.81
C LEU A 124 -14.06 -0.92 -8.54
N TYR A 125 -14.43 0.28 -8.10
CA TYR A 125 -15.36 0.47 -7.00
C TYR A 125 -16.71 -0.20 -7.29
N THR A 126 -17.28 0.05 -8.48
CA THR A 126 -18.58 -0.54 -8.87
C THR A 126 -18.51 -2.06 -8.94
N VAL A 127 -17.43 -2.63 -9.46
CA VAL A 127 -17.21 -4.07 -9.46
C VAL A 127 -17.15 -4.60 -8.03
N SER A 128 -16.36 -3.99 -7.15
CA SER A 128 -16.24 -4.42 -5.76
C SER A 128 -17.57 -4.33 -5.01
N PHE A 129 -18.37 -3.30 -5.27
CA PHE A 129 -19.65 -3.09 -4.60
C PHE A 129 -20.75 -4.04 -5.11
N ARG A 130 -20.77 -4.34 -6.40
CA ARG A 130 -21.83 -5.16 -7.01
C ARG A 130 -21.56 -6.65 -6.98
N TRP A 131 -20.31 -7.07 -6.88
CA TRP A 131 -19.95 -8.49 -6.91
C TRP A 131 -20.02 -9.13 -5.52
N THR A 132 -21.21 -9.12 -4.93
CA THR A 132 -21.47 -9.55 -3.55
C THR A 132 -20.97 -10.95 -3.21
N GLU A 133 -21.05 -11.89 -4.15
CA GLU A 133 -20.60 -13.27 -3.95
C GLU A 133 -19.08 -13.41 -3.74
N VAL A 134 -18.31 -12.48 -4.27
CA VAL A 134 -16.84 -12.54 -4.21
C VAL A 134 -16.27 -11.55 -3.22
N THR A 135 -16.78 -10.32 -3.24
CA THR A 135 -16.22 -9.18 -2.46
C THR A 135 -16.99 -8.89 -1.18
N GLY A 136 -18.15 -9.54 -0.97
CA GLY A 136 -19.07 -9.21 0.10
C GLY A 136 -19.90 -7.93 -0.16
N GLY A 137 -19.69 -7.25 -1.29
CA GLY A 137 -20.40 -6.05 -1.69
C GLY A 137 -20.28 -4.93 -0.67
N GLU A 138 -21.42 -4.38 -0.21
CA GLU A 138 -21.48 -3.30 0.77
C GLU A 138 -20.92 -3.68 2.14
N ASN A 139 -21.03 -4.95 2.54
CA ASN A 139 -20.54 -5.45 3.81
C ASN A 139 -19.00 -5.69 3.82
N GLY A 140 -18.38 -5.77 2.64
CA GLY A 140 -16.97 -6.09 2.49
C GLY A 140 -16.63 -7.53 2.87
N LEU A 141 -15.34 -7.85 2.86
CA LEU A 141 -14.82 -9.17 3.26
C LEU A 141 -14.48 -9.14 4.75
N GLY A 142 -15.21 -9.94 5.53
CA GLY A 142 -14.91 -10.22 6.93
C GLY A 142 -14.10 -11.51 7.11
N GLY A 143 -13.62 -11.75 8.35
CA GLY A 143 -12.97 -13.02 8.71
C GLY A 143 -11.52 -13.17 8.24
N VAL A 144 -10.88 -12.09 7.82
CA VAL A 144 -9.45 -12.09 7.51
C VAL A 144 -8.67 -12.03 8.82
N GLU A 145 -8.10 -13.16 9.22
CA GLU A 145 -7.31 -13.27 10.45
C GLU A 145 -5.86 -12.78 10.20
N ARG A 146 -5.24 -12.25 11.24
CA ARG A 146 -3.82 -11.92 11.20
C ARG A 146 -3.00 -13.20 11.39
N PRO A 147 -2.27 -13.66 10.37
CA PRO A 147 -1.51 -14.91 10.50
C PRO A 147 -0.31 -14.72 11.42
N SER A 148 0.08 -15.78 12.12
CA SER A 148 1.35 -15.82 12.85
C SER A 148 2.52 -15.90 11.85
N LEU A 149 3.53 -15.06 12.04
CA LEU A 149 4.72 -15.03 11.19
C LEU A 149 5.91 -15.61 11.96
N ALA A 150 6.35 -16.81 11.58
CA ALA A 150 7.58 -17.43 12.11
C ALA A 150 7.72 -17.37 13.65
N GLY A 151 6.63 -17.54 14.39
CA GLY A 151 6.61 -17.48 15.86
C GLY A 151 6.37 -16.08 16.44
N PHE A 152 6.24 -15.05 15.60
CA PHE A 152 5.78 -13.73 16.03
C PHE A 152 4.26 -13.68 15.99
N ASP A 153 3.67 -13.36 17.10
CA ASP A 153 2.23 -13.14 17.22
C ASP A 153 1.86 -11.76 16.68
N LEU A 154 1.28 -11.76 15.46
CA LEU A 154 0.77 -10.54 14.82
C LEU A 154 -0.66 -10.17 15.28
N GLU A 155 -1.28 -10.95 16.18
CA GLU A 155 -2.55 -10.57 16.79
C GLU A 155 -2.38 -9.35 17.70
N SER A 156 -1.23 -9.25 18.38
CA SER A 156 -0.88 -8.08 19.17
C SER A 156 -0.79 -6.83 18.32
N GLN A 157 -1.60 -5.81 18.63
CA GLN A 157 -1.62 -4.55 17.89
C GLN A 157 -0.25 -3.86 17.86
N THR A 158 0.51 -3.97 18.95
CA THR A 158 1.85 -3.37 19.04
C THR A 158 2.85 -4.09 18.14
N THR A 159 2.85 -5.43 18.15
CA THR A 159 3.73 -6.23 17.27
C THR A 159 3.39 -5.98 15.81
N TYR A 160 2.10 -5.91 15.49
CA TYR A 160 1.65 -5.62 14.13
C TYR A 160 2.07 -4.23 13.66
N TYR A 161 1.97 -3.20 14.52
CA TYR A 161 2.46 -1.87 14.21
C TYR A 161 3.94 -1.87 13.84
N TRP A 162 4.80 -2.49 14.66
CA TRP A 162 6.24 -2.53 14.39
C TRP A 162 6.59 -3.30 13.12
N PHE A 163 5.85 -4.35 12.83
CA PHE A 163 5.98 -5.09 11.58
C PHE A 163 5.67 -4.20 10.37
N VAL A 164 4.55 -3.47 10.40
CA VAL A 164 4.17 -2.53 9.33
C VAL A 164 5.16 -1.36 9.24
N ALA A 165 5.63 -0.83 10.37
CA ALA A 165 6.64 0.22 10.41
C ALA A 165 7.98 -0.23 9.78
N LEU A 166 8.38 -1.49 9.99
CA LEU A 166 9.56 -2.08 9.35
C LEU A 166 9.40 -2.11 7.82
N ILE A 167 8.22 -2.53 7.34
CA ILE A 167 7.91 -2.54 5.90
C ILE A 167 7.95 -1.11 5.35
N ALA A 168 7.33 -0.15 6.05
CA ALA A 168 7.34 1.26 5.65
C ALA A 168 8.75 1.83 5.54
N PHE A 169 9.60 1.50 6.51
CA PHE A 169 11.00 1.92 6.49
C PHE A 169 11.78 1.25 5.35
N ALA A 170 11.53 -0.04 5.07
CA ALA A 170 12.12 -0.72 3.92
C ALA A 170 11.70 -0.08 2.59
N VAL A 171 10.43 0.26 2.44
CA VAL A 171 9.92 0.99 1.26
C VAL A 171 10.59 2.36 1.14
N LEU A 172 10.71 3.10 2.24
CA LEU A 172 11.40 4.41 2.26
C LEU A 172 12.87 4.28 1.83
N LEU A 173 13.58 3.24 2.29
CA LEU A 173 14.95 2.92 1.87
C LEU A 173 15.03 2.61 0.37
N LEU A 174 14.11 1.80 -0.15
CA LEU A 174 14.06 1.46 -1.57
C LEU A 174 13.80 2.71 -2.43
N LEU A 175 12.87 3.56 -2.01
CA LEU A 175 12.58 4.81 -2.71
C LEU A 175 13.75 5.80 -2.67
N TRP A 176 14.40 5.91 -1.52
CA TRP A 176 15.61 6.72 -1.42
C TRP A 176 16.72 6.20 -2.34
N ARG A 177 16.90 4.87 -2.39
CA ARG A 177 17.88 4.24 -3.30
C ARG A 177 17.50 4.45 -4.76
N PHE A 178 16.22 4.32 -5.09
CA PHE A 178 15.70 4.57 -6.44
C PHE A 178 15.93 6.02 -6.87
N HIS A 179 15.57 6.99 -6.03
CA HIS A 179 15.77 8.41 -6.32
C HIS A 179 17.24 8.79 -6.55
N ASN A 180 18.16 8.12 -5.87
CA ASN A 180 19.61 8.34 -6.03
C ASN A 180 20.26 7.40 -7.08
N SER A 181 19.47 6.64 -7.82
CA SER A 181 19.94 5.82 -8.93
C SER A 181 19.94 6.59 -10.24
N THR A 182 20.66 6.07 -11.23
CA THR A 182 20.70 6.63 -12.59
C THR A 182 19.33 6.69 -13.27
N VAL A 183 18.40 5.82 -12.87
CA VAL A 183 17.03 5.77 -13.41
C VAL A 183 16.13 6.81 -12.75
N GLY A 184 16.34 7.09 -11.47
CA GLY A 184 15.53 8.06 -10.71
C GLY A 184 16.02 9.51 -10.80
N SER A 185 17.13 9.77 -11.46
CA SER A 185 17.73 11.11 -11.61
C SER A 185 17.40 11.79 -12.95
N VAL A 186 16.50 11.18 -13.76
CA VAL A 186 16.10 11.71 -15.08
C VAL A 186 14.92 12.68 -14.95
#